data_a883f03b824d08ca3c87b9cfff34bfc6
#
_entry.id   a883f03b824d08ca3c87b9cfff34bfc6
#
_cell.length_a   1.000
_cell.length_b   1.000
_cell.length_c   1.000
_cell.angle_alpha   90.00
_cell.angle_beta   90.00
_cell.angle_gamma   90.00
#
_symmetry.space_group_name_H-M   'P 1'
#
loop_
_entity.id
_entity.type
_entity.pdbx_description
1 polymer ?
#
loop_
_entity_poly.entity_id
_entity_poly.type
_entity_poly.pdbx_seq_one_letter_code
_entity_poly.pdbx_strand_id
1 'polypeptide(L)'
;LHERIYKFIKKHLDRGFQAYIVCPLVEEGDSDLIPAQEYYKLLQNTAFRGYRLGLLHGQMKPKEKDNIMRDFESGKIQLLVSTVVIEVGVDVPNAVIMVIENAERFGLSQLHQIRGRVGRSARRAYAYFTYRQGKALSDISAKRLAAIRDFTEFGSGFKMRGPGDFFGSKQHGLPSLRIADILTDTGMLNEAQKSAQMIIATDGGLLLPEHKGIKRQIDKMFGNGYVKA
;
A
#
# COMPACT_ATOMS: atom_id res chain seq x y z
N LEU A 1 -18.65 -13.92 -5.22
CA LEU A 1 -17.29 -13.78 -4.65
C LEU A 1 -17.35 -13.35 -3.19
N HIS A 2 -18.11 -12.29 -2.83
CA HIS A 2 -18.22 -11.77 -1.47
C HIS A 2 -18.65 -12.83 -0.44
N GLU A 3 -19.63 -13.66 -0.74
CA GLU A 3 -20.06 -14.73 0.19
C GLU A 3 -18.92 -15.67 0.60
N ARG A 4 -18.05 -16.03 -0.37
CA ARG A 4 -16.88 -16.88 -0.08
C ARG A 4 -15.86 -16.17 0.80
N ILE A 5 -15.61 -14.88 0.53
CA ILE A 5 -14.72 -14.04 1.33
C ILE A 5 -15.29 -13.89 2.75
N TYR A 6 -16.59 -13.60 2.89
CA TYR A 6 -17.22 -13.45 4.20
C TYR A 6 -17.22 -14.74 5.03
N LYS A 7 -17.47 -15.89 4.39
CA LYS A 7 -17.32 -17.19 5.07
C LYS A 7 -15.88 -17.42 5.56
N PHE A 8 -14.90 -17.03 4.75
CA PHE A 8 -13.50 -17.14 5.11
C PHE A 8 -13.13 -16.21 6.27
N ILE A 9 -13.60 -14.95 6.25
CA ILE A 9 -13.40 -14.00 7.34
C ILE A 9 -14.01 -14.56 8.63
N LYS A 10 -15.28 -14.95 8.61
CA LYS A 10 -15.97 -15.52 9.80
C LYS A 10 -15.19 -16.65 10.44
N LYS A 11 -14.72 -17.62 9.63
CA LYS A 11 -13.90 -18.73 10.12
C LYS A 11 -12.64 -18.27 10.88
N HIS A 12 -12.08 -17.11 10.53
CA HIS A 12 -10.91 -16.56 11.24
C HIS A 12 -11.32 -15.75 12.45
N LEU A 13 -12.40 -14.96 12.37
CA LEU A 13 -12.94 -14.24 13.51
C LEU A 13 -13.35 -15.18 14.64
N ASP A 14 -13.96 -16.33 14.31
CA ASP A 14 -14.35 -17.39 15.26
C ASP A 14 -13.14 -18.03 15.96
N ARG A 15 -11.95 -17.95 15.34
CA ARG A 15 -10.68 -18.39 15.91
C ARG A 15 -9.95 -17.30 16.71
N GLY A 16 -10.59 -16.16 16.91
CA GLY A 16 -10.03 -15.02 17.62
C GLY A 16 -9.10 -14.12 16.80
N PHE A 17 -9.01 -14.31 15.46
CA PHE A 17 -8.28 -13.40 14.58
C PHE A 17 -9.13 -12.18 14.24
N GLN A 18 -8.47 -11.19 13.63
CA GLN A 18 -9.11 -9.95 13.24
C GLN A 18 -8.93 -9.71 11.73
N ALA A 19 -9.80 -8.84 11.19
CA ALA A 19 -9.79 -8.53 9.77
C ALA A 19 -10.05 -7.04 9.52
N TYR A 20 -9.55 -6.57 8.39
CA TYR A 20 -9.86 -5.25 7.83
C TYR A 20 -10.71 -5.40 6.56
N ILE A 21 -11.63 -4.46 6.37
CA ILE A 21 -12.26 -4.17 5.08
C ILE A 21 -12.01 -2.70 4.78
N VAL A 22 -11.29 -2.42 3.70
CA VAL A 22 -10.95 -1.06 3.29
C VAL A 22 -11.79 -0.69 2.08
N CYS A 23 -12.52 0.42 2.20
CA CYS A 23 -13.35 0.99 1.15
C CYS A 23 -12.68 2.23 0.56
N PRO A 24 -12.85 2.53 -0.73
CA PRO A 24 -12.41 3.80 -1.28
C PRO A 24 -13.18 4.97 -0.67
N LEU A 25 -12.60 6.17 -0.74
CA LEU A 25 -13.35 7.39 -0.45
C LEU A 25 -14.41 7.57 -1.54
N VAL A 26 -15.62 7.90 -1.13
CA VAL A 26 -16.70 8.26 -2.04
C VAL A 26 -16.70 9.78 -2.17
N GLU A 27 -16.52 10.28 -3.39
CA GLU A 27 -16.61 11.70 -3.72
C GLU A 27 -18.03 12.05 -4.17
N GLU A 28 -18.41 13.34 -4.12
CA GLU A 28 -19.68 13.81 -4.66
C GLU A 28 -19.76 13.48 -6.16
N GLY A 29 -20.79 12.72 -6.55
CA GLY A 29 -20.98 12.24 -7.93
C GLY A 29 -20.62 10.76 -8.17
N ASP A 30 -19.96 10.09 -7.22
CA ASP A 30 -19.69 8.65 -7.28
C ASP A 30 -20.96 7.82 -6.91
N SER A 31 -22.02 7.92 -7.70
CA SER A 31 -23.26 7.14 -7.49
C SER A 31 -23.06 5.62 -7.47
N ASP A 32 -21.93 5.19 -7.91
CA ASP A 32 -21.57 3.78 -8.12
C ASP A 32 -20.91 3.12 -6.91
N LEU A 33 -20.55 3.89 -5.87
CA LEU A 33 -19.87 3.40 -4.67
C LEU A 33 -20.78 3.52 -3.46
N ILE A 34 -20.71 2.51 -2.60
CA ILE A 34 -21.40 2.54 -1.31
C ILE A 34 -20.47 3.22 -0.30
N PRO A 35 -20.89 4.30 0.37
CA PRO A 35 -20.12 4.91 1.44
C PRO A 35 -19.74 3.89 2.53
N ALA A 36 -18.54 4.01 3.10
CA ALA A 36 -18.07 3.08 4.11
C ALA A 36 -19.03 2.95 5.32
N GLN A 37 -19.72 4.02 5.67
CA GLN A 37 -20.74 4.04 6.73
C GLN A 37 -21.96 3.17 6.40
N GLU A 38 -22.45 3.25 5.17
CA GLU A 38 -23.57 2.44 4.70
C GLU A 38 -23.15 0.98 4.56
N TYR A 39 -21.96 0.75 4.02
CA TYR A 39 -21.40 -0.60 3.89
C TYR A 39 -21.18 -1.25 5.25
N TYR A 40 -20.68 -0.51 6.24
CA TYR A 40 -20.58 -0.95 7.62
C TYR A 40 -21.93 -1.39 8.18
N LYS A 41 -22.97 -0.56 8.03
CA LYS A 41 -24.35 -0.88 8.49
C LYS A 41 -24.90 -2.13 7.79
N LEU A 42 -24.68 -2.22 6.47
CA LEU A 42 -25.07 -3.40 5.70
C LEU A 42 -24.41 -4.67 6.25
N LEU A 43 -23.10 -4.65 6.43
CA LEU A 43 -22.33 -5.79 6.94
C LEU A 43 -22.77 -6.21 8.35
N GLN A 44 -22.99 -5.22 9.23
CA GLN A 44 -23.42 -5.45 10.61
C GLN A 44 -24.82 -6.08 10.69
N ASN A 45 -25.73 -5.68 9.81
CA ASN A 45 -27.10 -6.16 9.80
C ASN A 45 -27.29 -7.46 9.01
N THR A 46 -26.34 -7.84 8.17
CA THR A 46 -26.44 -9.00 7.29
C THR A 46 -25.31 -10.02 7.56
N ALA A 47 -24.22 -9.90 6.82
CA ALA A 47 -23.16 -10.91 6.76
C ALA A 47 -22.45 -11.12 8.11
N PHE A 48 -22.27 -10.09 8.90
CA PHE A 48 -21.52 -10.15 10.16
C PHE A 48 -22.39 -9.84 11.40
N ARG A 49 -23.67 -10.14 11.32
CA ARG A 49 -24.56 -10.06 12.49
C ARG A 49 -24.01 -10.94 13.61
N GLY A 50 -23.83 -10.36 14.79
CA GLY A 50 -23.27 -11.05 15.96
C GLY A 50 -21.76 -10.92 16.13
N TYR A 51 -21.03 -10.34 15.15
CA TYR A 51 -19.64 -10.00 15.30
C TYR A 51 -19.47 -8.54 15.75
N ARG A 52 -18.36 -8.23 16.38
CA ARG A 52 -18.04 -6.87 16.84
C ARG A 52 -17.30 -6.13 15.73
N LEU A 53 -18.04 -5.25 15.05
CA LEU A 53 -17.53 -4.41 13.98
C LEU A 53 -17.17 -3.03 14.51
N GLY A 54 -16.13 -2.42 13.93
CA GLY A 54 -15.77 -1.03 14.08
C GLY A 54 -15.80 -0.31 12.72
N LEU A 55 -16.04 0.99 12.75
CA LEU A 55 -16.00 1.86 11.59
C LEU A 55 -14.97 2.96 11.81
N LEU A 56 -14.08 3.19 10.83
CA LEU A 56 -13.06 4.23 10.87
C LEU A 56 -13.06 5.00 9.54
N HIS A 57 -13.30 6.31 9.58
CA HIS A 57 -13.29 7.15 8.37
C HIS A 57 -12.73 8.55 8.61
N GLY A 58 -12.39 9.25 7.53
CA GLY A 58 -11.67 10.53 7.57
C GLY A 58 -12.35 11.62 8.38
N GLN A 59 -13.68 11.69 8.34
CA GLN A 59 -14.49 12.74 8.99
C GLN A 59 -14.63 12.59 10.52
N MET A 60 -14.18 11.47 11.10
CA MET A 60 -14.23 11.27 12.55
C MET A 60 -13.21 12.15 13.27
N LYS A 61 -13.56 12.57 14.49
CA LYS A 61 -12.65 13.32 15.36
C LYS A 61 -11.43 12.44 15.75
N PRO A 62 -10.24 13.03 15.94
CA PRO A 62 -9.03 12.25 16.29
C PRO A 62 -9.25 11.32 17.50
N LYS A 63 -9.85 11.81 18.56
CA LYS A 63 -10.13 11.04 19.78
C LYS A 63 -11.03 9.81 19.53
N GLU A 64 -11.98 9.92 18.60
CA GLU A 64 -12.88 8.81 18.23
C GLU A 64 -12.10 7.77 17.44
N LYS A 65 -11.24 8.21 16.50
CA LYS A 65 -10.34 7.32 15.75
C LYS A 65 -9.42 6.53 16.67
N ASP A 66 -8.81 7.22 17.65
CA ASP A 66 -7.91 6.61 18.63
C ASP A 66 -8.63 5.57 19.51
N ASN A 67 -9.89 5.84 19.90
CA ASN A 67 -10.69 4.90 20.68
C ASN A 67 -11.00 3.64 19.89
N ILE A 68 -11.43 3.79 18.62
CA ILE A 68 -11.74 2.65 17.75
C ILE A 68 -10.47 1.83 17.48
N MET A 69 -9.35 2.47 17.24
CA MET A 69 -8.09 1.76 17.04
C MET A 69 -7.65 1.00 18.28
N ARG A 70 -7.75 1.58 19.48
CA ARG A 70 -7.47 0.86 20.74
C ARG A 70 -8.41 -0.32 20.97
N ASP A 71 -9.69 -0.17 20.63
CA ASP A 71 -10.66 -1.28 20.76
C ASP A 71 -10.38 -2.37 19.71
N PHE A 72 -9.84 -2.01 18.55
CA PHE A 72 -9.40 -2.98 17.56
C PHE A 72 -8.09 -3.66 17.99
N GLU A 73 -7.10 -2.95 18.48
CA GLU A 73 -5.84 -3.52 19.02
C GLU A 73 -6.11 -4.51 20.17
N SER A 74 -7.01 -4.15 21.08
CA SER A 74 -7.37 -4.99 22.23
C SER A 74 -8.25 -6.19 21.88
N GLY A 75 -8.65 -6.34 20.61
CA GLY A 75 -9.52 -7.43 20.15
C GLY A 75 -10.99 -7.25 20.50
N LYS A 76 -11.41 -6.12 21.08
CA LYS A 76 -12.83 -5.81 21.30
C LYS A 76 -13.57 -5.66 19.98
N ILE A 77 -12.94 -5.09 18.96
CA ILE A 77 -13.42 -5.07 17.59
C ILE A 77 -12.74 -6.20 16.83
N GLN A 78 -13.51 -7.03 16.15
CA GLN A 78 -13.03 -8.18 15.39
C GLN A 78 -12.85 -7.85 13.91
N LEU A 79 -13.72 -7.00 13.36
CA LEU A 79 -13.69 -6.58 11.95
C LEU A 79 -13.75 -5.06 11.89
N LEU A 80 -12.72 -4.45 11.32
CA LEU A 80 -12.64 -3.00 11.13
C LEU A 80 -12.95 -2.64 9.68
N VAL A 81 -14.04 -1.91 9.47
CA VAL A 81 -14.39 -1.31 8.18
C VAL A 81 -13.80 0.11 8.17
N SER A 82 -13.02 0.45 7.15
CA SER A 82 -12.38 1.75 7.10
C SER A 82 -12.31 2.32 5.68
N THR A 83 -12.22 3.65 5.58
CA THR A 83 -11.67 4.32 4.41
C THR A 83 -10.14 4.33 4.49
N VAL A 84 -9.45 4.87 3.47
CA VAL A 84 -7.97 4.86 3.30
C VAL A 84 -7.17 5.42 4.50
N VAL A 85 -7.81 6.01 5.48
CA VAL A 85 -7.20 6.68 6.65
C VAL A 85 -6.54 5.67 7.64
N ILE A 86 -6.15 4.47 7.20
CA ILE A 86 -5.29 3.57 8.00
C ILE A 86 -3.82 4.09 7.97
N GLU A 87 -3.64 5.39 8.02
CA GLU A 87 -2.33 6.04 8.15
C GLU A 87 -1.81 6.01 9.59
N VAL A 88 -2.66 5.65 10.54
CA VAL A 88 -2.24 5.53 11.94
C VAL A 88 -1.36 4.30 12.09
N GLY A 89 -0.12 4.51 12.43
CA GLY A 89 0.98 3.54 12.51
C GLY A 89 0.82 2.41 13.54
N VAL A 90 -0.41 2.02 13.85
CA VAL A 90 -0.74 0.97 14.81
C VAL A 90 -0.58 -0.39 14.13
N ASP A 91 0.26 -1.23 14.71
CA ASP A 91 0.45 -2.61 14.29
C ASP A 91 -0.50 -3.51 15.07
N VAL A 92 -1.36 -4.25 14.34
CA VAL A 92 -2.28 -5.22 14.96
C VAL A 92 -1.89 -6.63 14.49
N PRO A 93 -1.00 -7.31 15.23
CA PRO A 93 -0.45 -8.62 14.83
C PRO A 93 -1.52 -9.71 14.64
N ASN A 94 -2.68 -9.53 15.27
CA ASN A 94 -3.79 -10.47 15.21
C ASN A 94 -4.71 -10.25 14.00
N ALA A 95 -4.53 -9.15 13.25
CA ALA A 95 -5.23 -8.89 12.01
C ALA A 95 -4.52 -9.64 10.85
N VAL A 96 -5.14 -10.73 10.43
CA VAL A 96 -4.57 -11.65 9.42
C VAL A 96 -5.28 -11.58 8.07
N ILE A 97 -6.38 -10.83 7.97
CA ILE A 97 -7.14 -10.68 6.72
C ILE A 97 -7.30 -9.20 6.40
N MET A 98 -7.03 -8.86 5.14
CA MET A 98 -7.28 -7.56 4.54
C MET A 98 -8.17 -7.75 3.31
N VAL A 99 -9.30 -7.07 3.26
CA VAL A 99 -10.13 -6.97 2.05
C VAL A 99 -10.11 -5.53 1.58
N ILE A 100 -9.80 -5.31 0.32
CA ILE A 100 -9.80 -3.98 -0.30
C ILE A 100 -10.91 -3.97 -1.34
N GLU A 101 -11.96 -3.25 -1.05
CA GLU A 101 -13.12 -3.11 -1.93
C GLU A 101 -12.84 -2.09 -3.04
N ASN A 102 -13.29 -2.38 -4.26
CA ASN A 102 -13.06 -1.54 -5.44
C ASN A 102 -11.57 -1.16 -5.57
N ALA A 103 -10.71 -2.15 -5.53
CA ALA A 103 -9.25 -1.98 -5.50
C ALA A 103 -8.72 -1.21 -6.73
N GLU A 104 -9.45 -1.17 -7.83
CA GLU A 104 -9.15 -0.38 -9.02
C GLU A 104 -9.15 1.13 -8.78
N ARG A 105 -9.75 1.60 -7.68
CA ARG A 105 -9.78 3.01 -7.30
C ARG A 105 -8.51 3.47 -6.55
N PHE A 106 -7.69 2.54 -6.11
CA PHE A 106 -6.49 2.84 -5.32
C PHE A 106 -5.24 2.92 -6.20
N GLY A 107 -4.33 3.79 -5.83
CA GLY A 107 -2.98 3.80 -6.40
C GLY A 107 -2.18 2.56 -5.97
N LEU A 108 -1.18 2.17 -6.78
CA LEU A 108 -0.36 0.99 -6.48
C LEU A 108 0.38 1.12 -5.13
N SER A 109 0.90 2.31 -4.81
CA SER A 109 1.54 2.58 -3.51
C SER A 109 0.58 2.43 -2.34
N GLN A 110 -0.65 2.93 -2.50
CA GLN A 110 -1.69 2.79 -1.49
C GLN A 110 -2.03 1.31 -1.26
N LEU A 111 -2.22 0.53 -2.33
CA LEU A 111 -2.47 -0.90 -2.23
C LEU A 111 -1.34 -1.64 -1.50
N HIS A 112 -0.08 -1.29 -1.78
CA HIS A 112 1.07 -1.84 -1.05
C HIS A 112 1.06 -1.46 0.44
N GLN A 113 0.79 -0.20 0.76
CA GLN A 113 0.73 0.27 2.15
C GLN A 113 -0.40 -0.40 2.93
N ILE A 114 -1.60 -0.48 2.33
CA ILE A 114 -2.76 -1.13 2.95
C ILE A 114 -2.48 -2.62 3.16
N ARG A 115 -1.98 -3.34 2.14
CA ARG A 115 -1.60 -4.75 2.26
C ARG A 115 -0.56 -4.96 3.35
N GLY A 116 0.41 -4.06 3.48
CA GLY A 116 1.46 -4.12 4.50
C GLY A 116 0.98 -3.96 5.95
N ARG A 117 -0.32 -3.70 6.17
CA ARG A 117 -0.92 -3.64 7.53
C ARG A 117 -1.29 -5.01 8.09
N VAL A 118 -1.26 -6.06 7.29
CA VAL A 118 -1.43 -7.44 7.72
C VAL A 118 -0.17 -8.26 7.40
N GLY A 119 0.03 -9.38 8.09
CA GLY A 119 1.19 -10.25 7.86
C GLY A 119 2.46 -9.82 8.57
N ARG A 120 2.37 -9.02 9.62
CA ARG A 120 3.51 -8.61 10.46
C ARG A 120 3.84 -9.57 11.59
N SER A 121 3.20 -10.73 11.61
CA SER A 121 3.48 -11.81 12.54
C SER A 121 3.94 -13.05 11.77
N ALA A 122 4.43 -14.08 12.46
CA ALA A 122 4.78 -15.36 11.86
C ALA A 122 3.57 -16.12 11.28
N ARG A 123 2.37 -15.56 11.39
CA ARG A 123 1.12 -16.16 10.90
C ARG A 123 0.88 -15.79 9.44
N ARG A 124 0.29 -16.74 8.70
CA ARG A 124 -0.11 -16.49 7.33
C ARG A 124 -1.23 -15.45 7.28
N ALA A 125 -1.01 -14.39 6.50
CA ALA A 125 -2.00 -13.35 6.23
C ALA A 125 -2.53 -13.47 4.81
N TYR A 126 -3.71 -12.89 4.59
CA TYR A 126 -4.44 -12.94 3.33
C TYR A 126 -4.89 -11.54 2.94
N ALA A 127 -4.67 -11.17 1.69
CA ALA A 127 -5.19 -9.93 1.12
C ALA A 127 -6.08 -10.23 -0.08
N TYR A 128 -7.30 -9.73 -0.05
CA TYR A 128 -8.29 -9.84 -1.13
C TYR A 128 -8.48 -8.48 -1.76
N PHE A 129 -8.32 -8.42 -3.07
CA PHE A 129 -8.58 -7.23 -3.87
C PHE A 129 -9.84 -7.49 -4.67
N THR A 130 -10.94 -6.82 -4.31
CA THR A 130 -12.19 -6.89 -5.06
C THR A 130 -12.23 -5.74 -6.06
N TYR A 131 -12.90 -5.95 -7.15
CA TYR A 131 -13.21 -4.93 -8.14
C TYR A 131 -14.64 -5.10 -8.63
N ARG A 132 -15.19 -4.05 -9.20
CA ARG A 132 -16.60 -4.03 -9.59
C ARG A 132 -16.88 -5.02 -10.71
N GLN A 133 -17.85 -5.90 -10.47
CA GLN A 133 -18.33 -6.86 -11.48
C GLN A 133 -19.18 -6.14 -12.52
N GLY A 134 -19.00 -6.46 -13.81
CA GLY A 134 -19.78 -5.89 -14.92
C GLY A 134 -19.22 -4.62 -15.56
N LYS A 135 -18.14 -4.04 -15.01
CA LYS A 135 -17.40 -2.95 -15.64
C LYS A 135 -16.01 -3.43 -16.02
N ALA A 136 -15.64 -3.28 -17.29
CA ALA A 136 -14.28 -3.66 -17.71
C ALA A 136 -13.26 -2.81 -16.96
N LEU A 137 -12.25 -3.46 -16.41
CA LEU A 137 -11.09 -2.75 -15.86
C LEU A 137 -10.34 -2.06 -17.00
N SER A 138 -9.88 -0.83 -16.75
CA SER A 138 -8.92 -0.22 -17.68
C SER A 138 -7.61 -1.04 -17.67
N ASP A 139 -6.87 -1.02 -18.77
CA ASP A 139 -5.58 -1.71 -18.91
C ASP A 139 -4.61 -1.32 -17.78
N ILE A 140 -4.62 -0.04 -17.39
CA ILE A 140 -3.81 0.49 -16.30
C ILE A 140 -4.21 -0.14 -14.96
N SER A 141 -5.51 -0.22 -14.68
CA SER A 141 -6.02 -0.84 -13.45
C SER A 141 -5.75 -2.34 -13.41
N ALA A 142 -5.95 -3.04 -14.53
CA ALA A 142 -5.67 -4.46 -14.66
C ALA A 142 -4.18 -4.76 -14.42
N LYS A 143 -3.27 -4.01 -15.04
CA LYS A 143 -1.82 -4.13 -14.83
C LYS A 143 -1.43 -3.85 -13.37
N ARG A 144 -2.04 -2.84 -12.73
CA ARG A 144 -1.80 -2.49 -11.33
C ARG A 144 -2.22 -3.61 -10.38
N LEU A 145 -3.41 -4.19 -10.58
CA LEU A 145 -3.90 -5.30 -9.76
C LEU A 145 -3.11 -6.58 -10.00
N ALA A 146 -2.67 -6.84 -11.23
CA ALA A 146 -1.76 -7.94 -11.53
C ALA A 146 -0.43 -7.76 -10.80
N ALA A 147 0.15 -6.56 -10.82
CA ALA A 147 1.41 -6.30 -10.13
C ALA A 147 1.31 -6.52 -8.62
N ILE A 148 0.25 -6.03 -7.95
CA ILE A 148 0.09 -6.23 -6.51
C ILE A 148 -0.13 -7.71 -6.14
N ARG A 149 -0.70 -8.49 -7.04
CA ARG A 149 -0.86 -9.95 -6.88
C ARG A 149 0.47 -10.69 -7.05
N ASP A 150 1.20 -10.38 -8.11
CA ASP A 150 2.36 -11.17 -8.56
C ASP A 150 3.64 -10.76 -7.83
N PHE A 151 3.72 -9.51 -7.38
CA PHE A 151 4.88 -8.97 -6.70
C PHE A 151 4.57 -8.71 -5.23
N THR A 152 5.01 -9.63 -4.38
CA THR A 152 4.87 -9.50 -2.92
C THR A 152 6.03 -8.75 -2.27
N GLU A 153 7.14 -8.55 -2.97
CA GLU A 153 8.35 -7.92 -2.44
C GLU A 153 8.31 -6.39 -2.50
N PHE A 154 9.05 -5.77 -1.58
CA PHE A 154 9.30 -4.33 -1.54
C PHE A 154 9.94 -3.90 -2.88
N GLY A 155 9.42 -2.82 -3.49
CA GLY A 155 9.96 -2.32 -4.76
C GLY A 155 9.22 -2.80 -6.02
N SER A 156 8.26 -3.71 -5.90
CA SER A 156 7.45 -4.15 -7.06
C SER A 156 6.66 -3.00 -7.72
N GLY A 157 6.35 -1.94 -6.97
CA GLY A 157 5.76 -0.71 -7.51
C GLY A 157 6.71 0.06 -8.44
N PHE A 158 7.99 -0.16 -8.29
CA PHE A 158 9.03 0.47 -9.11
C PHE A 158 9.00 -0.03 -10.56
N LYS A 159 8.73 -1.31 -10.76
CA LYS A 159 8.63 -1.91 -12.10
C LYS A 159 7.49 -1.33 -12.97
N MET A 160 6.50 -0.68 -12.34
CA MET A 160 5.34 -0.15 -13.07
C MET A 160 5.32 1.37 -13.20
N ARG A 161 6.06 2.11 -12.39
CA ARG A 161 5.97 3.56 -12.31
C ARG A 161 7.08 4.29 -13.02
N GLY A 162 7.99 3.74 -13.63
CA GLY A 162 9.10 4.46 -14.24
C GLY A 162 9.87 5.38 -13.25
N PRO A 163 11.00 5.93 -13.67
CA PRO A 163 11.92 6.65 -12.78
C PRO A 163 11.38 7.96 -12.20
N GLY A 164 10.36 8.57 -12.83
CA GLY A 164 9.83 9.88 -12.40
C GLY A 164 9.10 9.88 -11.06
N ASP A 165 8.46 8.75 -10.69
CA ASP A 165 7.72 8.61 -9.43
C ASP A 165 8.61 8.21 -8.25
N PHE A 166 9.85 7.82 -8.50
CA PHE A 166 10.77 7.32 -7.47
C PHE A 166 11.32 8.45 -6.57
N PHE A 167 11.43 9.64 -7.11
CA PHE A 167 12.03 10.79 -6.41
C PHE A 167 11.02 11.71 -5.71
N GLY A 168 9.75 11.31 -5.64
CA GLY A 168 8.77 11.88 -4.70
C GLY A 168 8.30 13.31 -4.97
N SER A 169 8.69 13.96 -6.05
CA SER A 169 8.17 15.27 -6.37
C SER A 169 8.00 15.50 -7.88
N LYS A 170 6.77 15.77 -8.28
CA LYS A 170 6.42 16.22 -9.64
C LYS A 170 7.02 17.57 -10.04
N GLN A 171 7.89 18.19 -9.24
CA GLN A 171 8.25 19.59 -9.43
C GLN A 171 9.59 19.87 -10.09
N HIS A 172 10.47 18.88 -10.31
CA HIS A 172 11.71 19.13 -11.03
C HIS A 172 11.95 17.98 -11.98
N GLY A 173 11.88 18.27 -13.27
CA GLY A 173 12.09 17.33 -14.35
C GLY A 173 13.42 16.59 -14.25
N LEU A 174 13.40 15.40 -13.67
CA LEU A 174 14.53 14.49 -13.73
C LEU A 174 14.67 14.00 -15.16
N PRO A 175 15.88 13.96 -15.70
CA PRO A 175 16.10 13.44 -17.03
C PRO A 175 15.62 11.99 -17.11
N SER A 176 14.74 11.70 -18.06
CA SER A 176 14.42 10.34 -18.44
C SER A 176 15.73 9.59 -18.69
N LEU A 177 15.85 8.37 -18.18
CA LEU A 177 17.02 7.53 -18.48
C LEU A 177 17.11 7.38 -19.99
N ARG A 178 18.24 7.79 -20.56
CA ARG A 178 18.42 7.88 -22.01
C ARG A 178 18.58 6.52 -22.69
N ILE A 179 18.98 5.50 -21.97
CA ILE A 179 19.45 4.22 -22.52
C ILE A 179 18.84 3.02 -21.79
N ALA A 180 18.55 3.12 -20.48
CA ALA A 180 18.06 2.01 -19.67
C ALA A 180 16.55 2.05 -19.52
N ASP A 181 15.91 0.89 -19.69
CA ASP A 181 14.49 0.67 -19.33
C ASP A 181 14.45 -0.06 -17.98
N ILE A 182 14.01 0.65 -16.95
CA ILE A 182 13.92 0.11 -15.59
C ILE A 182 12.98 -1.11 -15.50
N LEU A 183 12.04 -1.24 -16.44
CA LEU A 183 11.12 -2.37 -16.48
C LEU A 183 11.78 -3.66 -16.98
N THR A 184 12.73 -3.54 -17.91
CA THR A 184 13.42 -4.68 -18.53
C THR A 184 14.78 -4.96 -17.91
N ASP A 185 15.45 -3.93 -17.38
CA ASP A 185 16.84 -4.01 -16.92
C ASP A 185 16.97 -4.20 -15.39
N THR A 186 16.05 -4.93 -14.78
CA THR A 186 16.04 -5.15 -13.31
C THR A 186 17.32 -5.82 -12.78
N GLY A 187 17.97 -6.68 -13.57
CA GLY A 187 19.27 -7.27 -13.21
C GLY A 187 20.35 -6.19 -13.07
N MET A 188 20.46 -5.32 -14.06
CA MET A 188 21.41 -4.20 -14.08
C MET A 188 21.13 -3.20 -12.94
N LEU A 189 19.86 -2.94 -12.63
CA LEU A 189 19.48 -2.07 -11.51
C LEU A 189 19.93 -2.63 -10.17
N ASN A 190 19.77 -3.94 -9.93
CA ASN A 190 20.23 -4.59 -8.72
C ASN A 190 21.77 -4.57 -8.58
N GLU A 191 22.49 -4.74 -9.67
CA GLU A 191 23.95 -4.63 -9.70
C GLU A 191 24.40 -3.19 -9.42
N ALA A 192 23.75 -2.21 -10.05
CA ALA A 192 24.02 -0.80 -9.82
C ALA A 192 23.76 -0.41 -8.35
N GLN A 193 22.69 -0.91 -7.75
CA GLN A 193 22.37 -0.66 -6.34
C GLN A 193 23.43 -1.26 -5.41
N LYS A 194 23.87 -2.50 -5.65
CA LYS A 194 24.93 -3.15 -4.86
C LYS A 194 26.24 -2.37 -4.99
N SER A 195 26.60 -1.97 -6.21
CA SER A 195 27.79 -1.17 -6.47
C SER A 195 27.75 0.19 -5.76
N ALA A 196 26.60 0.87 -5.82
CA ALA A 196 26.42 2.14 -5.12
C ALA A 196 26.52 1.96 -3.59
N GLN A 197 25.95 0.90 -3.01
CA GLN A 197 26.06 0.59 -1.59
C GLN A 197 27.52 0.32 -1.18
N MET A 198 28.29 -0.41 -1.98
CA MET A 198 29.71 -0.63 -1.73
C MET A 198 30.51 0.67 -1.77
N ILE A 199 30.26 1.51 -2.76
CA ILE A 199 30.92 2.81 -2.89
C ILE A 199 30.59 3.71 -1.68
N ILE A 200 29.32 3.79 -1.28
CA ILE A 200 28.90 4.59 -0.11
C ILE A 200 29.54 4.06 1.17
N ALA A 201 29.65 2.75 1.33
CA ALA A 201 30.29 2.15 2.50
C ALA A 201 31.80 2.40 2.59
N THR A 202 32.48 2.51 1.44
CA THR A 202 33.94 2.70 1.38
C THR A 202 34.36 4.15 1.21
N ASP A 203 33.58 4.94 0.47
CA ASP A 203 33.83 6.35 0.15
C ASP A 203 32.51 7.12 0.05
N GLY A 204 31.78 7.26 1.15
CA GLY A 204 30.49 7.96 1.20
C GLY A 204 30.55 9.43 0.76
N GLY A 205 31.74 10.06 0.80
CA GLY A 205 31.97 11.41 0.31
C GLY A 205 32.36 11.52 -1.17
N LEU A 206 32.58 10.37 -1.84
CA LEU A 206 33.08 10.29 -3.24
C LEU A 206 34.35 11.10 -3.44
N LEU A 207 35.31 10.98 -2.49
CA LEU A 207 36.57 11.75 -2.47
C LEU A 207 37.69 11.05 -3.23
N LEU A 208 37.62 9.72 -3.38
CA LEU A 208 38.64 8.95 -4.10
C LEU A 208 38.69 9.34 -5.58
N PRO A 209 39.89 9.31 -6.18
CA PRO A 209 40.09 9.70 -7.60
C PRO A 209 39.15 8.97 -8.57
N GLU A 210 38.94 7.67 -8.35
CA GLU A 210 38.07 6.81 -9.17
C GLU A 210 36.60 7.20 -9.07
N HIS A 211 36.13 7.79 -7.93
CA HIS A 211 34.73 8.18 -7.72
C HIS A 211 34.41 9.63 -8.10
N LYS A 212 35.42 10.44 -8.44
CA LYS A 212 35.23 11.86 -8.84
C LYS A 212 34.29 12.03 -10.04
N GLY A 213 34.29 11.07 -10.96
CA GLY A 213 33.35 11.07 -12.10
C GLY A 213 31.90 10.95 -11.68
N ILE A 214 31.63 10.06 -10.72
CA ILE A 214 30.29 9.84 -10.14
C ILE A 214 29.84 11.11 -9.43
N LYS A 215 30.71 11.69 -8.57
CA LYS A 215 30.42 12.94 -7.87
C LYS A 215 30.04 14.07 -8.82
N ARG A 216 30.82 14.26 -9.88
CA ARG A 216 30.52 15.28 -10.89
C ARG A 216 29.15 15.10 -11.55
N GLN A 217 28.76 13.85 -11.82
CA GLN A 217 27.46 13.57 -12.39
C GLN A 217 26.32 13.84 -11.38
N ILE A 218 26.49 13.46 -10.14
CA ILE A 218 25.53 13.74 -9.06
C ILE A 218 25.37 15.25 -8.90
N ASP A 219 26.46 16.00 -8.79
CA ASP A 219 26.43 17.47 -8.66
C ASP A 219 25.74 18.13 -9.85
N LYS A 220 25.94 17.59 -11.07
CA LYS A 220 25.28 18.07 -12.29
C LYS A 220 23.78 17.79 -12.29
N MET A 221 23.34 16.64 -11.73
CA MET A 221 21.94 16.22 -11.70
C MET A 221 21.14 16.90 -10.58
N PHE A 222 21.76 17.11 -9.42
CA PHE A 222 21.06 17.55 -8.21
C PHE A 222 21.51 18.92 -7.68
N GLY A 223 22.56 19.54 -8.28
CA GLY A 223 23.15 20.78 -7.77
C GLY A 223 23.95 20.57 -6.48
N ASN A 224 24.75 21.58 -6.08
CA ASN A 224 25.69 21.50 -4.94
C ASN A 224 25.04 21.36 -3.54
N GLY A 225 23.75 21.06 -3.43
CA GLY A 225 22.98 21.10 -2.19
C GLY A 225 22.62 19.77 -1.53
N TYR A 226 22.88 18.63 -2.18
CA TYR A 226 22.33 17.33 -1.71
C TYR A 226 23.35 16.36 -1.09
N VAL A 227 24.54 16.81 -0.77
CA VAL A 227 25.51 15.98 -0.03
C VAL A 227 25.66 16.52 1.39
N LYS A 228 24.61 16.37 2.21
CA LYS A 228 24.70 16.38 3.68
C LYS A 228 23.71 15.31 4.16
N ALA A 229 24.20 14.13 4.43
CA ALA A 229 23.59 13.15 5.30
C ALA A 229 24.10 13.35 6.72
#